data_00f3aa8250537b9a941ef022a61d5a25
#
_entry.id   00f3aa8250537b9a941ef022a61d5a25
#
_cell.length_a   1.000
_cell.length_b   1.000
_cell.length_c   1.000
_cell.angle_alpha   90.00
_cell.angle_beta   90.00
_cell.angle_gamma   90.00
#
_symmetry.space_group_name_H-M   'P 1'
#
loop_
_entity.id
_entity.type
_entity.pdbx_description
1 polymer ?
#
loop_
_entity_poly.entity_id
_entity_poly.type
_entity_poly.pdbx_seq_one_letter_code
_entity_poly.pdbx_strand_id
1 'polypeptide(L)'
;MSTTNETPDRAERFIGRLRKISNDRGKMAALRRAASPGTERQAWPVIHSLGEDISNLAACTIAALYAQHPEEDSKSFGFGTTCRRIATDNGKDFEIPDSFDRRFRRLLACDSAEDLAGQLKAWIRFASAKGVGVNYGRLFWDLLSWKNHADDIKLRWARGFWPMRKEASEEPPTVEAAP
;
A
#
# COMPACT_ATOMS: atom_id res chain seq x y z
N MET A 1 26.43 -12.75 -9.40
CA MET A 1 25.38 -13.71 -9.02
C MET A 1 25.11 -13.56 -7.55
N SER A 2 24.06 -12.85 -7.16
CA SER A 2 23.45 -12.84 -5.82
C SER A 2 22.70 -11.51 -5.62
N THR A 3 21.59 -11.31 -6.30
CA THR A 3 20.79 -10.08 -6.17
C THR A 3 19.35 -10.35 -5.71
N THR A 4 19.04 -11.58 -5.28
CA THR A 4 17.64 -11.97 -5.03
C THR A 4 17.24 -11.97 -3.55
N ASN A 5 18.18 -11.78 -2.63
CA ASN A 5 17.92 -11.96 -1.18
C ASN A 5 18.06 -10.65 -0.33
N GLU A 6 18.58 -9.56 -0.90
CA GLU A 6 18.84 -8.34 -0.10
C GLU A 6 17.62 -7.42 0.07
N THR A 7 16.66 -7.54 -0.79
CA THR A 7 15.62 -6.55 -0.88
C THR A 7 14.44 -6.77 0.11
N PRO A 8 13.95 -7.99 0.42
CA PRO A 8 12.98 -8.19 1.51
C PRO A 8 13.52 -7.71 2.87
N ASP A 9 14.79 -8.01 3.12
CA ASP A 9 15.46 -7.59 4.34
C ASP A 9 15.62 -6.06 4.44
N ARG A 10 15.86 -5.34 3.33
CA ARG A 10 15.91 -3.87 3.31
C ARG A 10 14.56 -3.26 3.70
N ALA A 11 13.46 -3.72 3.11
CA ALA A 11 12.14 -3.22 3.42
C ALA A 11 11.77 -3.45 4.89
N GLU A 12 11.99 -4.66 5.39
CA GLU A 12 11.74 -4.99 6.79
C GLU A 12 12.58 -4.16 7.76
N ARG A 13 13.87 -3.96 7.46
CA ARG A 13 14.75 -3.09 8.24
C ARG A 13 14.26 -1.66 8.26
N PHE A 14 13.87 -1.10 7.10
CA PHE A 14 13.39 0.26 7.02
C PHE A 14 12.08 0.45 7.80
N ILE A 15 11.10 -0.42 7.59
CA ILE A 15 9.83 -0.37 8.34
C ILE A 15 10.07 -0.59 9.83
N GLY A 16 10.95 -1.50 10.21
CA GLY A 16 11.34 -1.73 11.61
C GLY A 16 11.94 -0.47 12.27
N ARG A 17 12.71 0.32 11.54
CA ARG A 17 13.26 1.60 12.02
C ARG A 17 12.16 2.67 12.14
N LEU A 18 11.24 2.75 11.18
CA LEU A 18 10.07 3.64 11.26
C LEU A 18 9.22 3.32 12.49
N ARG A 19 8.99 2.04 12.76
CA ARG A 19 8.24 1.58 13.94
C ARG A 19 8.90 2.02 15.25
N LYS A 20 10.23 1.98 15.35
CA LYS A 20 10.96 2.41 16.55
C LYS A 20 10.79 3.91 16.85
N ILE A 21 10.58 4.74 15.83
CA ILE A 21 10.41 6.19 16.00
C ILE A 21 8.94 6.63 15.96
N SER A 22 7.99 5.70 15.83
CA SER A 22 6.56 6.02 15.68
C SER A 22 5.98 6.83 16.84
N ASN A 23 6.55 6.72 18.03
CA ASN A 23 6.15 7.48 19.21
C ASN A 23 6.83 8.86 19.30
N ASP A 24 7.81 9.14 18.46
CA ASP A 24 8.49 10.46 18.40
C ASP A 24 7.67 11.41 17.54
N ARG A 25 6.88 12.26 18.18
CA ARG A 25 5.99 13.21 17.51
C ARG A 25 6.72 14.18 16.57
N GLY A 26 7.92 14.61 16.96
CA GLY A 26 8.74 15.54 16.17
C GLY A 26 9.22 14.90 14.89
N LYS A 27 9.79 13.68 14.97
CA LYS A 27 10.23 12.93 13.79
C LYS A 27 9.06 12.56 12.89
N MET A 28 7.93 12.11 13.45
CA MET A 28 6.74 11.80 12.66
C MET A 28 6.16 13.03 11.97
N ALA A 29 6.18 14.20 12.61
CA ALA A 29 5.76 15.46 11.99
C ALA A 29 6.67 15.87 10.83
N ALA A 30 7.99 15.67 10.98
CA ALA A 30 8.96 15.91 9.91
C ALA A 30 8.73 14.96 8.72
N LEU A 31 8.56 13.66 8.99
CA LEU A 31 8.34 12.64 7.94
C LEU A 31 7.06 12.88 7.13
N ARG A 32 5.99 13.40 7.72
CA ARG A 32 4.77 13.75 6.96
C ARG A 32 5.03 14.74 5.84
N ARG A 33 6.11 15.52 5.92
CA ARG A 33 6.52 16.51 4.91
C ARG A 33 7.43 15.94 3.83
N ALA A 34 7.91 14.70 3.98
CA ALA A 34 8.86 14.08 3.05
C ALA A 34 8.34 13.98 1.60
N ALA A 35 7.03 13.83 1.43
CA ALA A 35 6.38 13.75 0.13
C ALA A 35 5.63 15.06 -0.24
N SER A 36 6.03 16.21 0.31
CA SER A 36 5.41 17.50 0.04
C SER A 36 6.42 18.46 -0.55
N PRO A 37 6.28 18.85 -1.84
CA PRO A 37 7.20 19.79 -2.51
C PRO A 37 7.39 21.07 -1.69
N GLY A 38 8.65 21.49 -1.55
CA GLY A 38 9.04 22.70 -0.82
C GLY A 38 9.23 22.53 0.69
N THR A 39 8.73 21.45 1.29
CA THR A 39 8.92 21.15 2.73
C THR A 39 9.64 19.83 3.01
N GLU A 40 9.93 19.06 1.99
CA GLU A 40 10.58 17.75 2.06
C GLU A 40 11.93 17.77 2.78
N ARG A 41 12.66 18.88 2.68
CA ARG A 41 13.97 19.05 3.33
C ARG A 41 13.91 18.88 4.84
N GLN A 42 12.76 19.16 5.46
CA GLN A 42 12.58 18.99 6.90
C GLN A 42 12.60 17.52 7.34
N ALA A 43 12.27 16.59 6.42
CA ALA A 43 12.32 15.16 6.66
C ALA A 43 13.71 14.55 6.43
N TRP A 44 14.59 15.19 5.66
CA TRP A 44 15.88 14.62 5.24
C TRP A 44 16.75 14.13 6.40
N PRO A 45 16.94 14.88 7.50
CA PRO A 45 17.74 14.38 8.61
C PRO A 45 17.17 13.09 9.22
N VAL A 46 15.83 12.99 9.28
CA VAL A 46 15.16 11.80 9.83
C VAL A 46 15.33 10.63 8.86
N ILE A 47 15.06 10.81 7.57
CA ILE A 47 15.20 9.76 6.54
C ILE A 47 16.64 9.24 6.51
N HIS A 48 17.63 10.14 6.54
CA HIS A 48 19.03 9.75 6.59
C HIS A 48 19.36 8.95 7.86
N SER A 49 18.84 9.35 9.01
CA SER A 49 19.01 8.60 10.27
C SER A 49 18.35 7.21 10.26
N LEU A 50 17.36 7.00 9.38
CA LEU A 50 16.74 5.69 9.12
C LEU A 50 17.56 4.82 8.15
N GLY A 51 18.70 5.32 7.66
CA GLY A 51 19.62 4.61 6.77
C GLY A 51 19.15 4.54 5.33
N GLU A 52 18.32 5.48 4.91
CA GLU A 52 17.85 5.61 3.53
C GLU A 52 18.42 6.87 2.87
N ASP A 53 18.60 6.80 1.55
CA ASP A 53 19.01 7.95 0.76
C ASP A 53 17.85 8.92 0.62
N ILE A 54 18.12 10.20 0.88
CA ILE A 54 17.13 11.29 0.77
C ILE A 54 16.64 11.52 -0.65
N SER A 55 17.38 11.07 -1.66
CA SER A 55 16.97 11.09 -3.07
C SER A 55 16.09 9.90 -3.45
N ASN A 56 15.94 8.90 -2.57
CA ASN A 56 15.12 7.73 -2.83
C ASN A 56 13.64 8.07 -2.64
N LEU A 57 12.95 8.28 -3.76
CA LEU A 57 11.53 8.64 -3.77
C LEU A 57 10.66 7.60 -3.04
N ALA A 58 10.95 6.30 -3.19
CA ALA A 58 10.20 5.25 -2.53
C ALA A 58 10.34 5.35 -1.00
N ALA A 59 11.55 5.57 -0.49
CA ALA A 59 11.80 5.73 0.94
C ALA A 59 11.12 6.99 1.50
N CYS A 60 11.24 8.12 0.80
CA CYS A 60 10.57 9.37 1.17
C CYS A 60 9.04 9.22 1.20
N THR A 61 8.50 8.57 0.17
CA THR A 61 7.05 8.33 0.06
C THR A 61 6.56 7.43 1.20
N ILE A 62 7.17 6.27 1.40
CA ILE A 62 6.78 5.34 2.46
C ILE A 62 6.91 5.99 3.85
N ALA A 63 7.98 6.72 4.11
CA ALA A 63 8.14 7.42 5.38
C ALA A 63 7.02 8.42 5.65
N ALA A 64 6.61 9.20 4.63
CA ALA A 64 5.51 10.14 4.74
C ALA A 64 4.15 9.45 4.95
N LEU A 65 3.89 8.36 4.22
CA LEU A 65 2.64 7.59 4.33
C LEU A 65 2.55 6.88 5.69
N TYR A 66 3.64 6.27 6.14
CA TYR A 66 3.72 5.65 7.46
C TYR A 66 3.49 6.67 8.58
N ALA A 67 4.13 7.84 8.48
CA ALA A 67 3.95 8.90 9.47
C ALA A 67 2.51 9.46 9.50
N GLN A 68 1.76 9.35 8.40
CA GLN A 68 0.36 9.73 8.33
C GLN A 68 -0.55 8.68 8.97
N HIS A 69 -0.23 7.39 8.83
CA HIS A 69 -1.05 6.27 9.29
C HIS A 69 -0.15 5.07 9.64
N PRO A 70 0.35 4.97 10.88
CA PRO A 70 1.32 3.95 11.27
C PRO A 70 0.71 2.56 11.55
N GLU A 71 -0.55 2.33 11.21
CA GLU A 71 -1.18 1.02 11.36
C GLU A 71 -0.71 0.07 10.26
N GLU A 72 -0.05 -1.01 10.68
CA GLU A 72 0.49 -2.03 9.80
C GLU A 72 -0.41 -3.25 9.71
N ASP A 73 -0.48 -3.85 8.51
CA ASP A 73 -1.02 -5.18 8.29
C ASP A 73 -0.05 -6.02 7.45
N SER A 74 0.85 -6.71 8.13
CA SER A 74 1.85 -7.58 7.49
C SER A 74 1.23 -8.81 6.80
N LYS A 75 -0.02 -9.14 7.09
CA LYS A 75 -0.75 -10.27 6.49
C LYS A 75 -1.42 -9.90 5.16
N SER A 76 -1.53 -8.61 4.83
CA SER A 76 -2.09 -8.18 3.56
C SER A 76 -1.19 -8.58 2.40
N PHE A 77 -1.77 -9.25 1.40
CA PHE A 77 -1.05 -9.74 0.22
C PHE A 77 -0.61 -8.65 -0.77
N GLY A 78 -0.98 -7.41 -0.55
CA GLY A 78 -0.59 -6.28 -1.37
C GLY A 78 -1.55 -5.10 -1.30
N PHE A 79 -1.16 -4.00 -1.92
CA PHE A 79 -1.90 -2.74 -1.80
C PHE A 79 -3.31 -2.80 -2.41
N GLY A 80 -3.52 -3.60 -3.46
CA GLY A 80 -4.85 -3.81 -4.03
C GLY A 80 -5.85 -4.39 -3.02
N THR A 81 -5.42 -5.36 -2.21
CA THR A 81 -6.24 -5.92 -1.13
C THR A 81 -6.54 -4.87 -0.06
N THR A 82 -5.56 -4.05 0.28
CA THR A 82 -5.76 -2.91 1.20
C THR A 82 -6.81 -1.94 0.65
N CYS A 83 -6.71 -1.55 -0.64
CA CYS A 83 -7.69 -0.69 -1.30
C CYS A 83 -9.10 -1.30 -1.30
N ARG A 84 -9.22 -2.62 -1.53
CA ARG A 84 -10.50 -3.32 -1.43
C ARG A 84 -11.09 -3.23 -0.02
N ARG A 85 -10.29 -3.51 1.02
CA ARG A 85 -10.74 -3.40 2.41
C ARG A 85 -11.20 -1.99 2.76
N ILE A 86 -10.52 -0.97 2.25
CA ILE A 86 -10.94 0.43 2.39
C ILE A 86 -12.29 0.65 1.69
N ALA A 87 -12.46 0.15 0.47
CA ALA A 87 -13.67 0.35 -0.31
C ALA A 87 -14.89 -0.36 0.28
N THR A 88 -14.68 -1.54 0.89
CA THR A 88 -15.72 -2.42 1.42
C THR A 88 -15.88 -2.37 2.95
N ASP A 89 -15.46 -1.29 3.57
CA ASP A 89 -15.49 -1.09 5.02
C ASP A 89 -14.95 -2.30 5.80
N ASN A 90 -13.68 -2.65 5.51
CA ASN A 90 -13.00 -3.80 6.10
C ASN A 90 -13.61 -5.17 5.73
N GLY A 91 -14.25 -5.24 4.57
CA GLY A 91 -14.87 -6.46 4.05
C GLY A 91 -16.29 -6.72 4.55
N LYS A 92 -16.92 -5.73 5.19
CA LYS A 92 -18.33 -5.81 5.59
C LYS A 92 -19.28 -5.71 4.39
N ASP A 93 -18.89 -4.89 3.40
CA ASP A 93 -19.65 -4.73 2.16
C ASP A 93 -19.13 -5.67 1.08
N PHE A 94 -20.03 -6.29 0.31
CA PHE A 94 -19.65 -7.17 -0.80
C PHE A 94 -19.37 -6.38 -2.08
N GLU A 95 -20.00 -5.23 -2.25
CA GLU A 95 -19.90 -4.40 -3.43
C GLU A 95 -18.90 -3.27 -3.24
N ILE A 96 -18.13 -3.01 -4.29
CA ILE A 96 -17.20 -1.88 -4.32
C ILE A 96 -17.97 -0.67 -4.86
N PRO A 97 -18.06 0.43 -4.08
CA PRO A 97 -18.70 1.65 -4.57
C PRO A 97 -18.00 2.20 -5.81
N ASP A 98 -18.74 2.70 -6.79
CA ASP A 98 -18.23 3.29 -8.03
C ASP A 98 -17.17 4.37 -7.80
N SER A 99 -17.30 5.13 -6.72
CA SER A 99 -16.33 6.17 -6.37
C SER A 99 -14.96 5.59 -6.05
N PHE A 100 -14.88 4.44 -5.38
CA PHE A 100 -13.63 3.74 -5.09
C PHE A 100 -13.11 2.99 -6.31
N ASP A 101 -13.98 2.39 -7.11
CA ASP A 101 -13.58 1.76 -8.37
C ASP A 101 -12.89 2.76 -9.30
N ARG A 102 -13.48 3.93 -9.51
CA ARG A 102 -12.87 5.01 -10.30
C ARG A 102 -11.54 5.51 -9.73
N ARG A 103 -11.42 5.59 -8.40
CA ARG A 103 -10.16 5.98 -7.74
C ARG A 103 -9.08 4.94 -7.92
N PHE A 104 -9.45 3.66 -7.83
CA PHE A 104 -8.51 2.57 -8.02
C PHE A 104 -8.02 2.49 -9.46
N ARG A 105 -8.90 2.68 -10.45
CA ARG A 105 -8.50 2.77 -11.86
C ARG A 105 -7.52 3.92 -12.11
N ARG A 106 -7.69 5.07 -11.46
CA ARG A 106 -6.71 6.17 -11.53
C ARG A 106 -5.37 5.79 -10.91
N LEU A 107 -5.37 5.04 -9.82
CA LEU A 107 -4.15 4.52 -9.23
C LEU A 107 -3.40 3.59 -10.21
N LEU A 108 -4.11 2.71 -10.89
CA LEU A 108 -3.52 1.82 -11.88
C LEU A 108 -3.08 2.55 -13.16
N ALA A 109 -3.61 3.73 -13.45
CA ALA A 109 -3.25 4.55 -14.60
C ALA A 109 -1.96 5.36 -14.40
N CYS A 110 -1.36 5.35 -13.19
CA CYS A 110 -0.09 6.03 -12.97
C CYS A 110 1.04 5.34 -13.72
N ASP A 111 1.81 6.12 -14.46
CA ASP A 111 2.99 5.62 -15.19
C ASP A 111 4.28 5.90 -14.43
N SER A 112 4.35 7.02 -13.72
CA SER A 112 5.51 7.38 -12.92
C SER A 112 5.34 7.05 -11.42
N ALA A 113 6.45 6.88 -10.73
CA ALA A 113 6.44 6.69 -9.28
C ALA A 113 6.02 7.97 -8.53
N GLU A 114 6.26 9.14 -9.13
CA GLU A 114 5.86 10.45 -8.63
C GLU A 114 4.33 10.60 -8.63
N ASP A 115 3.69 10.27 -9.75
CA ASP A 115 2.22 10.29 -9.86
C ASP A 115 1.58 9.30 -8.89
N LEU A 116 2.19 8.11 -8.81
CA LEU A 116 1.75 7.07 -7.88
C LEU A 116 1.81 7.55 -6.43
N ALA A 117 2.91 8.19 -6.01
CA ALA A 117 3.07 8.73 -4.67
C ALA A 117 1.93 9.72 -4.30
N GLY A 118 1.52 10.55 -5.26
CA GLY A 118 0.39 11.46 -5.10
C GLY A 118 -0.93 10.74 -4.85
N GLN A 119 -1.21 9.68 -5.62
CA GLN A 119 -2.42 8.87 -5.48
C GLN A 119 -2.43 8.06 -4.17
N LEU A 120 -1.30 7.45 -3.80
CA LEU A 120 -1.16 6.69 -2.55
C LEU A 120 -1.53 7.51 -1.32
N LYS A 121 -1.16 8.79 -1.28
CA LYS A 121 -1.47 9.70 -0.17
C LYS A 121 -2.97 9.79 0.12
N ALA A 122 -3.79 9.83 -0.93
CA ALA A 122 -5.25 9.84 -0.79
C ALA A 122 -5.77 8.52 -0.23
N TRP A 123 -5.25 7.38 -0.72
CA TRP A 123 -5.65 6.06 -0.22
C TRP A 123 -5.27 5.84 1.25
N ILE A 124 -4.10 6.31 1.68
CA ILE A 124 -3.68 6.21 3.08
C ILE A 124 -4.58 7.06 4.01
N ARG A 125 -5.09 8.21 3.53
CA ARG A 125 -6.10 8.97 4.30
C ARG A 125 -7.38 8.17 4.51
N PHE A 126 -7.84 7.44 3.49
CA PHE A 126 -9.00 6.57 3.65
C PHE A 126 -8.69 5.38 4.57
N ALA A 127 -7.49 4.79 4.47
CA ALA A 127 -7.05 3.73 5.38
C ALA A 127 -7.12 4.21 6.84
N SER A 128 -6.56 5.39 7.11
CA SER A 128 -6.58 6.02 8.43
C SER A 128 -8.02 6.27 8.94
N ALA A 129 -8.88 6.81 8.08
CA ALA A 129 -10.27 7.10 8.44
C ALA A 129 -11.10 5.84 8.74
N LYS A 130 -10.73 4.69 8.16
CA LYS A 130 -11.45 3.42 8.29
C LYS A 130 -10.72 2.39 9.18
N GLY A 131 -9.58 2.74 9.77
CA GLY A 131 -8.80 1.82 10.58
C GLY A 131 -8.32 0.59 9.81
N VAL A 132 -7.91 0.77 8.55
CA VAL A 132 -7.39 -0.33 7.71
C VAL A 132 -5.88 -0.30 7.70
N GLY A 133 -5.26 -1.33 8.26
CA GLY A 133 -3.79 -1.47 8.26
C GLY A 133 -3.21 -1.66 6.86
N VAL A 134 -1.96 -1.26 6.68
CA VAL A 134 -1.22 -1.26 5.40
C VAL A 134 0.04 -2.10 5.50
N ASN A 135 0.30 -2.92 4.48
CA ASN A 135 1.58 -3.60 4.36
C ASN A 135 2.62 -2.66 3.73
N TYR A 136 3.26 -1.84 4.56
CA TYR A 136 4.26 -0.87 4.11
C TYR A 136 5.52 -1.52 3.55
N GLY A 137 5.92 -2.68 4.07
CA GLY A 137 7.07 -3.42 3.54
C GLY A 137 6.84 -3.83 2.08
N ARG A 138 5.66 -4.39 1.80
CA ARG A 138 5.28 -4.74 0.42
C ARG A 138 5.11 -3.52 -0.47
N LEU A 139 4.49 -2.47 0.04
CA LEU A 139 4.29 -1.23 -0.72
C LEU A 139 5.63 -0.54 -1.04
N PHE A 140 6.59 -0.58 -0.12
CA PHE A 140 7.95 -0.08 -0.37
C PHE A 140 8.62 -0.83 -1.53
N TRP A 141 8.50 -2.15 -1.55
CA TRP A 141 8.95 -3.00 -2.63
C TRP A 141 8.31 -2.63 -3.97
N ASP A 142 7.01 -2.47 -3.98
CA ASP A 142 6.27 -2.12 -5.18
C ASP A 142 6.75 -0.77 -5.74
N LEU A 143 7.00 0.22 -4.87
CA LEU A 143 7.55 1.52 -5.26
C LEU A 143 9.00 1.44 -5.78
N LEU A 144 9.87 0.67 -5.12
CA LEU A 144 11.25 0.48 -5.57
C LEU A 144 11.33 -0.18 -6.96
N SER A 145 10.40 -1.09 -7.23
CA SER A 145 10.35 -1.87 -8.46
C SER A 145 9.49 -1.24 -9.55
N TRP A 146 8.79 -0.13 -9.27
CA TRP A 146 7.81 0.45 -10.18
C TRP A 146 8.35 0.75 -11.57
N LYS A 147 9.53 1.34 -11.65
CA LYS A 147 10.16 1.70 -12.93
C LYS A 147 10.29 0.53 -13.91
N ASN A 148 10.53 -0.69 -13.40
CA ASN A 148 10.84 -1.85 -14.22
C ASN A 148 9.71 -2.89 -14.24
N HIS A 149 8.78 -2.85 -13.28
CA HIS A 149 7.78 -3.89 -13.06
C HIS A 149 6.37 -3.32 -12.80
N ALA A 150 6.08 -2.10 -13.29
CA ALA A 150 4.80 -1.45 -13.05
C ALA A 150 3.61 -2.31 -13.48
N ASP A 151 3.67 -2.94 -14.64
CA ASP A 151 2.57 -3.74 -15.18
C ASP A 151 2.28 -4.99 -14.32
N ASP A 152 3.31 -5.68 -13.86
CA ASP A 152 3.16 -6.83 -12.96
C ASP A 152 2.58 -6.40 -11.60
N ILE A 153 3.01 -5.25 -11.09
CA ILE A 153 2.51 -4.68 -9.85
C ILE A 153 1.05 -4.27 -10.01
N LYS A 154 0.71 -3.56 -11.08
CA LYS A 154 -0.67 -3.16 -11.41
C LYS A 154 -1.59 -4.38 -11.52
N LEU A 155 -1.14 -5.43 -12.21
CA LEU A 155 -1.89 -6.67 -12.35
C LEU A 155 -2.13 -7.36 -11.01
N ARG A 156 -1.10 -7.44 -10.16
CA ARG A 156 -1.23 -8.00 -8.82
C ARG A 156 -2.19 -7.18 -7.94
N TRP A 157 -2.11 -5.84 -8.00
CA TRP A 157 -3.04 -4.97 -7.27
C TRP A 157 -4.47 -5.12 -7.78
N ALA A 158 -4.65 -5.20 -9.10
CA ALA A 158 -5.96 -5.41 -9.72
C ALA A 158 -6.63 -6.72 -9.24
N ARG A 159 -5.87 -7.81 -9.19
CA ARG A 159 -6.35 -9.10 -8.66
C ARG A 159 -6.73 -9.04 -7.18
N GLY A 160 -6.04 -8.21 -6.39
CA GLY A 160 -6.37 -7.99 -4.99
C GLY A 160 -7.61 -7.12 -4.79
N PHE A 161 -7.82 -6.15 -5.67
CA PHE A 161 -8.97 -5.23 -5.61
C PHE A 161 -10.23 -5.85 -6.18
N TRP A 162 -10.15 -6.49 -7.36
CA TRP A 162 -11.23 -7.23 -8.01
C TRP A 162 -10.96 -8.75 -7.97
N PRO A 163 -11.16 -9.43 -6.83
CA PRO A 163 -10.97 -10.86 -6.78
C PRO A 163 -11.99 -11.56 -7.67
N MET A 164 -11.57 -12.65 -8.31
CA MET A 164 -12.50 -13.50 -9.04
C MET A 164 -13.60 -13.99 -8.10
N ARG A 165 -14.86 -13.83 -8.50
CA ARG A 165 -15.97 -14.46 -7.83
C ARG A 165 -15.76 -15.97 -7.94
N LYS A 166 -15.58 -16.66 -6.82
CA LYS A 166 -15.80 -18.11 -6.83
C LYS A 166 -17.27 -18.29 -7.17
N GLU A 167 -17.55 -18.87 -8.32
CA GLU A 167 -18.88 -19.38 -8.62
C GLU A 167 -19.24 -20.27 -7.44
N ALA A 168 -20.37 -19.95 -6.78
CA ALA A 168 -20.96 -20.86 -5.82
C ALA A 168 -21.17 -22.16 -6.60
N SER A 169 -20.51 -23.22 -6.15
CA SER A 169 -20.77 -24.55 -6.69
C SER A 169 -22.28 -24.75 -6.65
N GLU A 170 -22.93 -24.77 -7.83
CA GLU A 170 -24.31 -25.21 -7.95
C GLU A 170 -24.35 -26.62 -7.37
N GLU A 171 -24.99 -26.76 -6.21
CA GLU A 171 -25.41 -28.07 -5.74
C GLU A 171 -26.30 -28.69 -6.85
N PRO A 172 -25.97 -29.89 -7.33
CA PRO A 172 -26.83 -30.53 -8.32
C PRO A 172 -28.22 -30.66 -7.71
N PRO A 173 -29.31 -30.42 -8.48
CA PRO A 173 -30.64 -30.53 -7.99
C PRO A 173 -30.85 -31.96 -7.45
N THR A 174 -31.22 -32.06 -6.20
CA THR A 174 -31.64 -33.30 -5.57
C THR A 174 -32.84 -33.80 -6.33
N VAL A 175 -32.67 -34.84 -7.13
CA VAL A 175 -33.75 -35.56 -7.77
C VAL A 175 -34.50 -36.28 -6.67
N GLU A 176 -35.60 -35.70 -6.23
CA GLU A 176 -36.54 -36.34 -5.33
C GLU A 176 -37.20 -37.50 -6.09
N ALA A 177 -36.82 -38.74 -5.75
CA ALA A 177 -37.47 -39.91 -6.24
C ALA A 177 -38.87 -39.98 -5.61
N ALA A 178 -39.89 -39.78 -6.40
CA ALA A 178 -41.30 -40.03 -6.02
C ALA A 178 -41.54 -41.55 -6.01
N PRO A 179 -42.48 -42.00 -5.13
CA PRO A 179 -42.79 -43.40 -4.84
C PRO A 179 -43.43 -44.18 -5.97
#